data_42d7ea97d4c8d43e8431e60d32656057
#
_entry.id   42d7ea97d4c8d43e8431e60d32656057
#
_cell.length_a   1.000
_cell.length_b   1.000
_cell.length_c   1.000
_cell.angle_alpha   90.00
_cell.angle_beta   90.00
_cell.angle_gamma   90.00
#
_symmetry.space_group_name_H-M   'P 1'
#
loop_
_entity.id
_entity.type
_entity.pdbx_description
1 polymer ?
#
loop_
_entity_poly.entity_id
_entity_poly.type
_entity_poly.pdbx_seq_one_letter_code
_entity_poly.pdbx_strand_id
1 'polypeptide(L)'
;MLIKIWHKDTSIRMSAASLHQTSLRFMTLQFPSLDFSPLSLVFLFFLGSSAFVLLYSLIFWWRFVFFKSKSQLSPDYPSVSIIIAARNEEDNLYNNLEHILTQDYPIFEVIVVNHQSSDDTKHILGALQKQYPQLKVIEIERNKHLKIGKKLPITLGIKGAKHGHLLFTDADCRPASNQWIRSMAQNFSDKKELILGFGPYSKTKGLLNALIRFDTIQIAINYFSFALNGVAYMGVGRNMAYKKSVFEVN
;
A
#
# COMPACT_ATOMS: atom_id res chain seq x y z
N MET A 1 13.37 44.14 -52.45
CA MET A 1 13.89 45.51 -52.37
C MET A 1 15.29 45.47 -51.81
N LEU A 2 16.28 45.72 -52.73
CA LEU A 2 17.71 45.66 -52.46
C LEU A 2 18.17 46.93 -51.70
N ILE A 3 19.09 46.82 -50.75
CA ILE A 3 20.13 47.84 -50.58
C ILE A 3 21.43 47.12 -50.13
N LYS A 4 22.39 47.08 -51.06
CA LYS A 4 23.82 46.86 -50.83
C LYS A 4 24.39 48.15 -50.26
N ILE A 5 25.25 48.08 -49.25
CA ILE A 5 26.25 49.11 -48.99
C ILE A 5 27.59 48.39 -48.72
N TRP A 6 28.53 48.70 -49.60
CA TRP A 6 29.97 48.39 -49.57
C TRP A 6 30.71 49.49 -48.80
N HIS A 7 31.70 49.15 -47.99
CA HIS A 7 32.95 49.89 -47.79
C HIS A 7 33.96 48.98 -47.09
N LYS A 8 34.95 48.56 -47.71
CA LYS A 8 36.33 48.97 -47.99
C LYS A 8 37.29 48.75 -46.81
N ASP A 9 38.18 47.79 -47.08
CA ASP A 9 39.57 47.65 -46.67
C ASP A 9 40.09 48.27 -45.37
N THR A 10 40.51 47.37 -44.48
CA THR A 10 41.83 47.53 -43.79
C THR A 10 42.50 46.18 -43.67
N SER A 11 43.54 46.01 -44.44
CA SER A 11 44.47 44.87 -44.37
C SER A 11 45.24 44.87 -43.06
N ILE A 12 44.91 44.01 -42.18
CA ILE A 12 45.79 43.65 -41.05
C ILE A 12 46.44 42.34 -41.43
N ARG A 13 47.74 42.44 -41.77
CA ARG A 13 48.69 41.32 -41.87
C ARG A 13 48.76 40.69 -40.48
N MET A 14 48.04 39.65 -40.23
CA MET A 14 48.27 38.78 -39.07
C MET A 14 49.44 37.83 -39.43
N SER A 15 50.49 37.92 -38.66
CA SER A 15 51.66 37.05 -38.74
C SER A 15 51.24 35.60 -38.51
N ALA A 16 51.73 34.70 -39.36
CA ALA A 16 51.47 33.25 -39.32
C ALA A 16 51.88 32.55 -38.01
N ALA A 17 52.41 33.30 -37.04
CA ALA A 17 52.83 32.76 -35.75
C ALA A 17 51.80 32.76 -34.66
N SER A 18 50.57 33.37 -34.86
CA SER A 18 49.56 33.42 -33.84
C SER A 18 48.37 32.40 -34.06
N LEU A 19 48.49 31.63 -35.14
CA LEU A 19 47.43 30.63 -35.49
C LEU A 19 47.66 29.23 -34.87
N HIS A 20 48.69 29.07 -34.04
CA HIS A 20 49.03 27.75 -33.51
C HIS A 20 48.69 27.56 -32.00
N GLN A 21 47.91 28.43 -31.38
CA GLN A 21 47.59 28.33 -29.96
C GLN A 21 46.10 28.49 -29.62
N THR A 22 45.18 28.42 -30.58
CA THR A 22 43.81 28.07 -30.29
C THR A 22 43.63 26.56 -30.39
N SER A 23 44.42 25.84 -29.60
CA SER A 23 44.14 24.45 -29.33
C SER A 23 42.76 24.39 -28.67
N LEU A 24 41.84 23.76 -29.38
CA LEU A 24 40.61 23.26 -28.85
C LEU A 24 40.87 22.76 -27.42
N ARG A 25 40.50 23.53 -26.42
CA ARG A 25 40.27 22.99 -25.07
C ARG A 25 39.09 22.05 -25.21
N PHE A 26 39.37 20.83 -25.65
CA PHE A 26 38.52 19.74 -25.31
C PHE A 26 38.42 19.77 -23.79
N MET A 27 37.26 20.00 -23.29
CA MET A 27 36.91 19.85 -21.89
C MET A 27 37.16 18.38 -21.59
N THR A 28 38.41 18.02 -21.31
CA THR A 28 38.74 16.71 -20.77
C THR A 28 38.01 16.66 -19.44
N LEU A 29 36.93 15.91 -19.39
CA LEU A 29 36.32 15.44 -18.14
C LEU A 29 37.46 14.71 -17.41
N GLN A 30 38.22 15.45 -16.59
CA GLN A 30 39.11 14.84 -15.63
C GLN A 30 38.21 14.08 -14.64
N PHE A 31 38.07 12.80 -14.90
CA PHE A 31 37.55 11.92 -13.86
C PHE A 31 38.50 12.05 -12.68
N PRO A 32 38.01 12.38 -11.48
CA PRO A 32 38.87 12.46 -10.31
C PRO A 32 39.63 11.15 -10.20
N SER A 33 40.98 11.24 -10.06
CA SER A 33 41.81 10.08 -9.78
C SER A 33 41.20 9.39 -8.55
N LEU A 34 40.87 8.12 -8.69
CA LEU A 34 40.36 7.27 -7.59
C LEU A 34 41.55 7.10 -6.60
N ASP A 35 41.69 8.07 -5.71
CA ASP A 35 42.53 7.90 -4.54
C ASP A 35 41.72 7.13 -3.50
N PHE A 36 42.36 6.16 -2.87
CA PHE A 36 41.72 5.35 -1.81
C PHE A 36 41.76 6.07 -0.46
N SER A 37 41.60 7.39 -0.47
CA SER A 37 41.40 8.13 0.78
C SER A 37 40.10 7.68 1.48
N PRO A 38 40.00 7.77 2.81
CA PRO A 38 38.79 7.41 3.53
C PRO A 38 37.54 8.15 3.00
N LEU A 39 37.71 9.39 2.55
CA LEU A 39 36.60 10.19 2.00
C LEU A 39 36.15 9.65 0.65
N SER A 40 37.06 9.25 -0.23
CA SER A 40 36.74 8.65 -1.53
C SER A 40 36.05 7.31 -1.36
N LEU A 41 36.43 6.50 -0.38
CA LEU A 41 35.76 5.23 -0.06
C LEU A 41 34.33 5.46 0.42
N VAL A 42 34.10 6.43 1.30
CA VAL A 42 32.75 6.80 1.76
C VAL A 42 31.89 7.28 0.59
N PHE A 43 32.46 8.11 -0.31
CA PHE A 43 31.74 8.60 -1.48
C PHE A 43 31.39 7.47 -2.46
N LEU A 44 32.31 6.54 -2.72
CA LEU A 44 32.04 5.36 -3.55
C LEU A 44 30.97 4.47 -2.96
N PHE A 45 30.98 4.25 -1.64
CA PHE A 45 29.94 3.52 -0.94
C PHE A 45 28.58 4.22 -1.07
N PHE A 46 28.55 5.53 -0.92
CA PHE A 46 27.34 6.34 -1.11
C PHE A 46 26.81 6.22 -2.56
N LEU A 47 27.68 6.34 -3.56
CA LEU A 47 27.28 6.17 -4.97
C LEU A 47 26.76 4.76 -5.24
N GLY A 48 27.43 3.74 -4.75
CA GLY A 48 27.04 2.34 -4.91
C GLY A 48 25.67 2.05 -4.26
N SER A 49 25.48 2.52 -3.04
CA SER A 49 24.19 2.38 -2.34
C SER A 49 23.07 3.16 -3.03
N SER A 50 23.35 4.36 -3.52
CA SER A 50 22.36 5.16 -4.27
C SER A 50 21.98 4.49 -5.60
N ALA A 51 22.97 3.98 -6.34
CA ALA A 51 22.72 3.23 -7.57
C ALA A 51 21.91 1.97 -7.30
N PHE A 52 22.20 1.24 -6.22
CA PHE A 52 21.42 0.06 -5.81
C PHE A 52 19.97 0.42 -5.52
N VAL A 53 19.70 1.48 -4.75
CA VAL A 53 18.33 1.94 -4.43
C VAL A 53 17.59 2.37 -5.70
N LEU A 54 18.25 3.05 -6.64
CA LEU A 54 17.66 3.43 -7.91
C LEU A 54 17.31 2.21 -8.76
N LEU A 55 18.22 1.25 -8.91
CA LEU A 55 17.97 0.01 -9.65
C LEU A 55 16.85 -0.81 -9.02
N TYR A 56 16.86 -0.96 -7.69
CA TYR A 56 15.80 -1.60 -6.94
C TYR A 56 14.45 -0.94 -7.23
N SER A 57 14.38 0.40 -7.13
CA SER A 57 13.15 1.14 -7.37
C SER A 57 12.66 0.99 -8.81
N LEU A 58 13.56 1.05 -9.79
CA LEU A 58 13.21 0.85 -11.20
C LEU A 58 12.67 -0.57 -11.47
N ILE A 59 13.29 -1.60 -10.91
CA ILE A 59 12.90 -2.99 -11.14
C ILE A 59 11.55 -3.29 -10.48
N PHE A 60 11.37 -2.89 -9.22
CA PHE A 60 10.18 -3.26 -8.46
C PHE A 60 9.00 -2.32 -8.68
N TRP A 61 9.22 -1.00 -8.74
CA TRP A 61 8.11 -0.05 -8.85
C TRP A 61 7.60 0.14 -10.28
N TRP A 62 8.37 -0.24 -11.29
CA TRP A 62 7.98 -0.17 -12.70
C TRP A 62 6.59 -0.79 -12.92
N ARG A 63 6.39 -2.03 -12.48
CA ARG A 63 5.12 -2.74 -12.66
C ARG A 63 3.96 -2.07 -11.93
N PHE A 64 4.22 -1.46 -10.78
CA PHE A 64 3.21 -0.75 -10.02
C PHE A 64 2.77 0.54 -10.73
N VAL A 65 3.70 1.33 -11.28
CA VAL A 65 3.41 2.58 -11.99
C VAL A 65 2.55 2.34 -13.23
N PHE A 66 2.82 1.25 -13.97
CA PHE A 66 2.08 0.91 -15.19
C PHE A 66 0.95 -0.09 -14.97
N PHE A 67 0.66 -0.44 -13.72
CA PHE A 67 -0.42 -1.36 -13.39
C PHE A 67 -1.78 -0.70 -13.64
N LYS A 68 -2.55 -1.33 -14.53
CA LYS A 68 -3.96 -0.99 -14.73
C LYS A 68 -4.79 -2.13 -14.16
N SER A 69 -5.58 -1.84 -13.15
CA SER A 69 -6.58 -2.81 -12.67
C SER A 69 -7.57 -3.08 -13.79
N LYS A 70 -7.59 -4.29 -14.28
CA LYS A 70 -8.68 -4.77 -15.14
C LYS A 70 -9.82 -5.15 -14.20
N SER A 71 -10.76 -4.26 -13.99
CA SER A 71 -12.03 -4.60 -13.37
C SER A 71 -12.73 -5.61 -14.30
N GLN A 72 -12.59 -6.88 -14.02
CA GLN A 72 -13.48 -7.87 -14.58
C GLN A 72 -14.77 -7.75 -13.78
N LEU A 73 -15.75 -7.09 -14.36
CA LEU A 73 -17.14 -7.17 -13.88
C LEU A 73 -17.61 -8.60 -14.13
N SER A 74 -17.24 -9.50 -13.23
CA SER A 74 -17.88 -10.81 -13.18
C SER A 74 -19.32 -10.59 -12.74
N PRO A 75 -20.33 -11.06 -13.47
CA PRO A 75 -21.71 -10.97 -13.05
C PRO A 75 -21.97 -11.75 -11.75
N ASP A 76 -21.14 -12.74 -11.43
CA ASP A 76 -21.22 -13.52 -10.21
C ASP A 76 -20.36 -12.87 -9.11
N TYR A 77 -21.03 -12.19 -8.19
CA TYR A 77 -20.42 -11.68 -6.97
C TYR A 77 -20.23 -12.83 -5.96
N PRO A 78 -18.99 -13.19 -5.61
CA PRO A 78 -18.78 -14.25 -4.62
C PRO A 78 -19.32 -13.82 -3.25
N SER A 79 -19.95 -14.73 -2.52
CA SER A 79 -20.37 -14.44 -1.15
C SER A 79 -19.15 -14.23 -0.24
N VAL A 80 -19.24 -13.24 0.67
CA VAL A 80 -18.11 -12.75 1.46
C VAL A 80 -18.41 -12.77 2.95
N SER A 81 -17.48 -13.26 3.78
CA SER A 81 -17.47 -13.08 5.22
C SER A 81 -16.44 -12.04 5.62
N ILE A 82 -16.88 -10.95 6.25
CA ILE A 82 -16.00 -9.90 6.78
C ILE A 82 -15.66 -10.24 8.21
N ILE A 83 -14.37 -10.23 8.55
CA ILE A 83 -13.86 -10.60 9.88
C ILE A 83 -13.21 -9.39 10.53
N ILE A 84 -13.68 -9.07 11.74
CA ILE A 84 -13.21 -7.95 12.55
C ILE A 84 -12.85 -8.48 13.94
N ALA A 85 -11.60 -8.29 14.35
CA ALA A 85 -11.19 -8.53 15.73
C ALA A 85 -11.32 -7.23 16.52
N ALA A 86 -12.07 -7.25 17.61
CA ALA A 86 -12.31 -6.09 18.45
C ALA A 86 -11.89 -6.36 19.89
N ARG A 87 -11.31 -5.35 20.55
CA ARG A 87 -11.03 -5.36 21.98
C ARG A 87 -10.98 -3.93 22.51
N ASN A 88 -11.93 -3.56 23.36
CA ASN A 88 -12.10 -2.20 23.86
C ASN A 88 -12.21 -1.19 22.70
N GLU A 89 -13.16 -1.45 21.82
CA GLU A 89 -13.36 -0.69 20.58
C GLU A 89 -14.77 -0.07 20.53
N GLU A 90 -15.34 0.30 21.70
CA GLU A 90 -16.70 0.84 21.79
C GLU A 90 -16.93 2.03 20.86
N ASP A 91 -16.08 3.06 20.95
CA ASP A 91 -16.20 4.28 20.12
C ASP A 91 -16.01 3.97 18.62
N ASN A 92 -15.04 3.12 18.30
CA ASN A 92 -14.73 2.78 16.93
C ASN A 92 -15.86 1.96 16.29
N LEU A 93 -16.38 0.98 16.99
CA LEU A 93 -17.49 0.17 16.48
C LEU A 93 -18.78 0.99 16.37
N TYR A 94 -19.06 1.86 17.33
CA TYR A 94 -20.20 2.76 17.27
C TYR A 94 -20.15 3.66 16.03
N ASN A 95 -18.98 4.19 15.69
CA ASN A 95 -18.82 5.14 14.59
C ASN A 95 -18.62 4.47 13.22
N ASN A 96 -18.08 3.24 13.16
CA ASN A 96 -17.60 2.68 11.89
C ASN A 96 -18.36 1.42 11.44
N LEU A 97 -18.93 0.60 12.36
CA LEU A 97 -19.46 -0.71 12.01
C LEU A 97 -20.68 -0.61 11.09
N GLU A 98 -21.53 0.39 11.26
CA GLU A 98 -22.70 0.61 10.40
C GLU A 98 -22.28 0.83 8.94
N HIS A 99 -21.17 1.53 8.66
CA HIS A 99 -20.67 1.71 7.29
C HIS A 99 -20.22 0.40 6.63
N ILE A 100 -19.88 -0.60 7.42
CA ILE A 100 -19.54 -1.95 6.94
C ILE A 100 -20.83 -2.76 6.74
N LEU A 101 -21.80 -2.61 7.63
CA LEU A 101 -23.08 -3.32 7.58
C LEU A 101 -24.02 -2.83 6.47
N THR A 102 -23.83 -1.59 6.00
CA THR A 102 -24.65 -0.95 4.94
C THR A 102 -23.98 -0.94 3.57
N GLN A 103 -23.03 -1.84 3.33
CA GLN A 103 -22.38 -1.96 2.03
C GLN A 103 -23.36 -2.44 0.95
N ASP A 104 -23.24 -1.88 -0.26
CA ASP A 104 -23.99 -2.30 -1.44
C ASP A 104 -23.38 -3.58 -2.04
N TYR A 105 -23.73 -4.72 -1.43
CA TYR A 105 -23.24 -6.02 -1.85
C TYR A 105 -24.32 -7.11 -1.64
N PRO A 106 -24.53 -8.03 -2.59
CA PRO A 106 -25.69 -8.90 -2.57
C PRO A 106 -25.68 -9.94 -1.42
N ILE A 107 -24.54 -10.58 -1.17
CA ILE A 107 -24.45 -11.66 -0.18
C ILE A 107 -23.17 -11.51 0.65
N PHE A 108 -23.32 -11.06 1.89
CA PHE A 108 -22.22 -10.98 2.84
C PHE A 108 -22.68 -11.16 4.28
N GLU A 109 -21.77 -11.49 5.15
CA GLU A 109 -21.93 -11.44 6.61
C GLU A 109 -20.75 -10.68 7.23
N VAL A 110 -20.98 -10.13 8.40
CA VAL A 110 -19.93 -9.47 9.21
C VAL A 110 -19.79 -10.25 10.51
N ILE A 111 -18.58 -10.68 10.81
CA ILE A 111 -18.24 -11.42 12.04
C ILE A 111 -17.32 -10.54 12.87
N VAL A 112 -17.84 -10.05 13.98
CA VAL A 112 -17.04 -9.32 14.97
C VAL A 112 -16.70 -10.27 16.11
N VAL A 113 -15.40 -10.45 16.34
CA VAL A 113 -14.92 -11.27 17.46
C VAL A 113 -14.48 -10.35 18.59
N ASN A 114 -15.30 -10.26 19.62
CA ASN A 114 -15.04 -9.47 20.82
C ASN A 114 -14.10 -10.23 21.76
N HIS A 115 -12.86 -9.74 21.87
CA HIS A 115 -11.80 -10.42 22.61
C HIS A 115 -11.57 -9.78 23.98
N GLN A 116 -12.32 -10.25 25.00
CA GLN A 116 -12.12 -9.85 26.40
C GLN A 116 -12.22 -8.35 26.63
N SER A 117 -13.15 -7.67 26.00
CA SER A 117 -13.37 -6.23 26.23
C SER A 117 -13.86 -5.97 27.66
N SER A 118 -13.52 -4.82 28.21
CA SER A 118 -13.91 -4.35 29.53
C SER A 118 -14.73 -3.06 29.49
N ASP A 119 -14.92 -2.51 28.29
CA ASP A 119 -15.74 -1.33 27.97
C ASP A 119 -17.13 -1.75 27.46
N ASP A 120 -17.89 -0.81 26.91
CA ASP A 120 -19.24 -1.05 26.39
C ASP A 120 -19.29 -1.72 25.00
N THR A 121 -18.15 -2.20 24.46
CA THR A 121 -18.08 -2.94 23.18
C THR A 121 -19.18 -4.01 23.07
N LYS A 122 -19.39 -4.81 24.12
CA LYS A 122 -20.38 -5.90 24.12
C LYS A 122 -21.82 -5.38 23.96
N HIS A 123 -22.15 -4.29 24.63
CA HIS A 123 -23.49 -3.69 24.58
C HIS A 123 -23.78 -3.09 23.20
N ILE A 124 -22.80 -2.39 22.62
CA ILE A 124 -22.91 -1.82 21.27
C ILE A 124 -23.11 -2.94 20.23
N LEU A 125 -22.31 -3.99 20.28
CA LEU A 125 -22.44 -5.13 19.37
C LEU A 125 -23.81 -5.82 19.52
N GLY A 126 -24.30 -6.00 20.75
CA GLY A 126 -25.62 -6.58 21.01
C GLY A 126 -26.77 -5.73 20.48
N ALA A 127 -26.65 -4.40 20.51
CA ALA A 127 -27.63 -3.48 19.92
C ALA A 127 -27.64 -3.56 18.39
N LEU A 128 -26.45 -3.50 17.76
CA LEU A 128 -26.30 -3.59 16.30
C LEU A 128 -26.72 -4.96 15.75
N GLN A 129 -26.48 -6.05 16.48
CA GLN A 129 -26.89 -7.39 16.06
C GLN A 129 -28.41 -7.56 15.97
N LYS A 130 -29.17 -6.84 16.80
CA LYS A 130 -30.64 -6.82 16.72
C LYS A 130 -31.15 -6.08 15.48
N GLN A 131 -30.39 -5.08 15.02
CA GLN A 131 -30.76 -4.24 13.87
C GLN A 131 -30.28 -4.84 12.54
N TYR A 132 -29.13 -5.53 12.54
CA TYR A 132 -28.48 -6.04 11.34
C TYR A 132 -28.35 -7.57 11.38
N PRO A 133 -29.24 -8.32 10.72
CA PRO A 133 -29.25 -9.80 10.74
C PRO A 133 -27.96 -10.45 10.20
N GLN A 134 -27.23 -9.74 9.33
CA GLN A 134 -25.95 -10.19 8.78
C GLN A 134 -24.77 -10.04 9.75
N LEU A 135 -24.96 -9.38 10.91
CA LEU A 135 -23.94 -9.26 11.95
C LEU A 135 -23.95 -10.49 12.84
N LYS A 136 -22.82 -11.16 12.94
CA LYS A 136 -22.54 -12.23 13.87
C LYS A 136 -21.49 -11.79 14.89
N VAL A 137 -21.77 -11.95 16.16
CA VAL A 137 -20.84 -11.64 17.25
C VAL A 137 -20.33 -12.94 17.87
N ILE A 138 -19.02 -13.05 18.03
CA ILE A 138 -18.35 -14.13 18.75
C ILE A 138 -17.70 -13.51 19.98
N GLU A 139 -18.14 -13.92 21.17
CA GLU A 139 -17.59 -13.44 22.44
C GLU A 139 -16.49 -14.38 22.92
N ILE A 140 -15.33 -13.83 23.24
CA ILE A 140 -14.27 -14.52 23.96
C ILE A 140 -14.25 -13.94 25.38
N GLU A 141 -14.77 -14.71 26.32
CA GLU A 141 -14.82 -14.31 27.72
C GLU A 141 -13.43 -14.12 28.34
N ARG A 142 -13.37 -13.29 29.38
CA ARG A 142 -12.13 -12.97 30.06
C ARG A 142 -11.53 -14.21 30.72
N ASN A 143 -10.34 -14.60 30.28
CA ASN A 143 -9.61 -15.75 30.82
C ASN A 143 -8.15 -15.39 31.02
N LYS A 144 -7.65 -15.56 32.24
CA LYS A 144 -6.25 -15.24 32.62
C LYS A 144 -5.20 -16.06 31.86
N HIS A 145 -5.58 -17.22 31.33
CA HIS A 145 -4.68 -18.10 30.59
C HIS A 145 -4.64 -17.82 29.08
N LEU A 146 -5.57 -17.02 28.56
CA LEU A 146 -5.58 -16.63 27.16
C LEU A 146 -4.72 -15.38 26.95
N LYS A 147 -3.71 -15.53 26.10
CA LYS A 147 -2.87 -14.38 25.72
C LYS A 147 -3.68 -13.40 24.88
N ILE A 148 -3.51 -12.12 25.20
CA ILE A 148 -4.06 -11.02 24.42
C ILE A 148 -3.33 -10.94 23.08
N GLY A 149 -4.09 -10.89 21.97
CA GLY A 149 -3.52 -10.79 20.63
C GLY A 149 -4.56 -10.98 19.54
N LYS A 150 -4.25 -10.60 18.31
CA LYS A 150 -5.17 -10.69 17.17
C LYS A 150 -5.31 -12.10 16.59
N LYS A 151 -4.35 -13.02 16.83
CA LYS A 151 -4.35 -14.34 16.18
C LYS A 151 -5.57 -15.18 16.55
N LEU A 152 -5.89 -15.30 17.83
CA LEU A 152 -7.02 -16.11 18.30
C LEU A 152 -8.37 -15.58 17.79
N PRO A 153 -8.72 -14.28 17.96
CA PRO A 153 -10.00 -13.78 17.45
C PRO A 153 -10.13 -13.90 15.94
N ILE A 154 -9.08 -13.64 15.17
CA ILE A 154 -9.12 -13.83 13.72
C ILE A 154 -9.35 -15.30 13.36
N THR A 155 -8.64 -16.24 14.01
CA THR A 155 -8.84 -17.67 13.79
C THR A 155 -10.29 -18.10 14.08
N LEU A 156 -10.90 -17.62 15.17
CA LEU A 156 -12.29 -17.92 15.50
C LEU A 156 -13.26 -17.31 14.49
N GLY A 157 -12.98 -16.08 14.04
CA GLY A 157 -13.75 -15.42 12.98
C GLY A 157 -13.73 -16.23 11.68
N ILE A 158 -12.55 -16.71 11.26
CA ILE A 158 -12.40 -17.55 10.05
C ILE A 158 -13.16 -18.86 10.19
N LYS A 159 -13.03 -19.54 11.32
CA LYS A 159 -13.75 -20.79 11.58
C LYS A 159 -15.28 -20.58 11.63
N GLY A 160 -15.73 -19.42 12.14
CA GLY A 160 -17.13 -19.04 12.21
C GLY A 160 -17.73 -18.56 10.88
N ALA A 161 -16.90 -18.30 9.87
CA ALA A 161 -17.33 -17.78 8.57
C ALA A 161 -18.09 -18.82 7.74
N LYS A 162 -19.23 -18.40 7.17
CA LYS A 162 -20.07 -19.24 6.28
C LYS A 162 -19.56 -19.27 4.86
N HIS A 163 -18.92 -18.17 4.40
CA HIS A 163 -18.56 -18.00 3.00
C HIS A 163 -17.10 -18.34 2.74
N GLY A 164 -16.83 -18.74 1.51
CA GLY A 164 -15.49 -19.16 1.08
C GLY A 164 -14.51 -18.01 0.79
N HIS A 165 -15.00 -16.74 0.73
CA HIS A 165 -14.17 -15.56 0.54
C HIS A 165 -14.18 -14.71 1.81
N LEU A 166 -13.01 -14.48 2.35
CA LEU A 166 -12.82 -13.77 3.61
C LEU A 166 -12.26 -12.38 3.33
N LEU A 167 -12.82 -11.36 3.98
CA LEU A 167 -12.35 -9.98 3.91
C LEU A 167 -12.05 -9.50 5.33
N PHE A 168 -10.89 -8.91 5.54
CA PHE A 168 -10.41 -8.48 6.84
C PHE A 168 -10.35 -6.97 6.93
N THR A 169 -10.79 -6.46 8.07
CA THR A 169 -10.60 -5.05 8.44
C THR A 169 -10.47 -4.93 9.96
N ASP A 170 -9.93 -3.83 10.44
CA ASP A 170 -9.84 -3.53 11.86
C ASP A 170 -11.08 -2.73 12.32
N ALA A 171 -11.40 -2.76 13.62
CA ALA A 171 -12.57 -2.08 14.18
C ALA A 171 -12.50 -0.54 14.07
N ASP A 172 -11.27 0.01 14.04
CA ASP A 172 -10.98 1.43 13.86
C ASP A 172 -10.99 1.88 12.38
N CYS A 173 -11.30 0.95 11.46
CA CYS A 173 -11.31 1.22 10.03
C CYS A 173 -12.72 1.49 9.51
N ARG A 174 -12.81 2.49 8.62
CA ARG A 174 -14.03 2.85 7.92
C ARG A 174 -13.86 2.71 6.42
N PRO A 175 -14.75 1.99 5.71
CA PRO A 175 -14.74 1.95 4.25
C PRO A 175 -14.88 3.34 3.64
N ALA A 176 -14.12 3.61 2.57
CA ALA A 176 -14.18 4.89 1.86
C ALA A 176 -15.47 5.09 1.07
N SER A 177 -16.20 4.00 0.77
CA SER A 177 -17.48 4.02 0.06
C SER A 177 -18.31 2.77 0.38
N ASN A 178 -19.58 2.77 -0.02
CA ASN A 178 -20.46 1.60 0.05
C ASN A 178 -20.13 0.51 -1.00
N GLN A 179 -19.11 0.72 -1.85
CA GLN A 179 -18.64 -0.24 -2.86
C GLN A 179 -17.36 -0.97 -2.45
N TRP A 180 -16.95 -0.87 -1.18
CA TRP A 180 -15.70 -1.46 -0.71
C TRP A 180 -15.65 -2.98 -0.87
N ILE A 181 -16.70 -3.70 -0.44
CA ILE A 181 -16.75 -5.16 -0.60
C ILE A 181 -16.65 -5.53 -2.08
N ARG A 182 -17.41 -4.86 -2.94
CA ARG A 182 -17.40 -5.07 -4.39
C ARG A 182 -16.02 -4.84 -4.99
N SER A 183 -15.36 -3.74 -4.60
CA SER A 183 -14.02 -3.38 -5.07
C SER A 183 -12.96 -4.42 -4.71
N MET A 184 -13.10 -5.08 -3.56
CA MET A 184 -12.22 -6.16 -3.14
C MET A 184 -12.59 -7.49 -3.82
N ALA A 185 -13.85 -7.89 -3.74
CA ALA A 185 -14.34 -9.18 -4.18
C ALA A 185 -14.23 -9.43 -5.70
N GLN A 186 -14.39 -8.39 -6.53
CA GLN A 186 -14.23 -8.47 -7.99
C GLN A 186 -12.83 -8.91 -8.45
N ASN A 187 -11.84 -8.87 -7.58
CA ASN A 187 -10.47 -9.26 -7.91
C ASN A 187 -10.19 -10.75 -7.69
N PHE A 188 -11.10 -11.49 -7.06
CA PHE A 188 -10.98 -12.93 -6.93
C PHE A 188 -11.12 -13.64 -8.28
N SER A 189 -10.34 -14.69 -8.47
CA SER A 189 -10.44 -15.60 -9.62
C SER A 189 -9.86 -16.95 -9.22
N ASP A 190 -9.92 -17.94 -10.09
CA ASP A 190 -9.33 -19.26 -9.83
C ASP A 190 -7.81 -19.19 -9.56
N LYS A 191 -7.14 -18.21 -10.18
CA LYS A 191 -5.68 -17.99 -10.02
C LYS A 191 -5.32 -16.96 -8.96
N LYS A 192 -6.29 -16.23 -8.40
CA LYS A 192 -6.04 -15.15 -7.45
C LYS A 192 -6.81 -15.43 -6.17
N GLU A 193 -6.12 -15.98 -5.20
CA GLU A 193 -6.69 -16.40 -3.92
C GLU A 193 -6.46 -15.37 -2.82
N LEU A 194 -5.49 -14.47 -2.99
CA LEU A 194 -5.14 -13.41 -2.06
C LEU A 194 -5.27 -12.05 -2.74
N ILE A 195 -6.05 -11.16 -2.15
CA ILE A 195 -6.26 -9.79 -2.62
C ILE A 195 -5.73 -8.82 -1.57
N LEU A 196 -4.85 -7.94 -2.00
CA LEU A 196 -4.29 -6.89 -1.17
C LEU A 196 -4.99 -5.57 -1.47
N GLY A 197 -5.44 -4.89 -0.43
CA GLY A 197 -6.01 -3.55 -0.51
C GLY A 197 -5.11 -2.51 0.16
N PHE A 198 -5.39 -1.24 -0.11
CA PHE A 198 -4.75 -0.11 0.55
C PHE A 198 -5.67 0.43 1.65
N GLY A 199 -5.15 0.55 2.87
CA GLY A 199 -5.84 1.14 4.03
C GLY A 199 -5.07 2.37 4.53
N PRO A 200 -5.31 3.57 3.97
CA PRO A 200 -4.63 4.79 4.40
C PRO A 200 -5.08 5.22 5.80
N TYR A 201 -4.21 5.92 6.53
CA TYR A 201 -4.62 6.65 7.72
C TYR A 201 -5.41 7.91 7.36
N SER A 202 -6.40 8.25 8.18
CA SER A 202 -7.17 9.48 8.04
C SER A 202 -6.29 10.71 8.12
N LYS A 203 -6.61 11.74 7.31
CA LYS A 203 -5.88 13.00 7.31
C LYS A 203 -6.29 13.84 8.52
N THR A 204 -5.34 14.07 9.42
CA THR A 204 -5.46 15.02 10.54
C THR A 204 -4.37 16.08 10.45
N LYS A 205 -4.50 17.15 11.23
CA LYS A 205 -3.49 18.22 11.28
C LYS A 205 -2.22 17.74 12.01
N GLY A 206 -1.07 18.24 11.58
CA GLY A 206 0.22 18.01 12.24
C GLY A 206 1.22 17.20 11.41
N LEU A 207 2.51 17.45 11.68
CA LEU A 207 3.64 16.83 10.98
C LEU A 207 3.68 15.31 11.21
N LEU A 208 3.39 14.85 12.42
CA LEU A 208 3.40 13.43 12.75
C LEU A 208 2.40 12.64 11.88
N ASN A 209 1.17 13.14 11.71
CA ASN A 209 0.19 12.50 10.84
C ASN A 209 0.65 12.48 9.38
N ALA A 210 1.29 13.56 8.91
CA ALA A 210 1.84 13.60 7.56
C ALA A 210 2.94 12.54 7.37
N LEU A 211 3.83 12.36 8.34
CA LEU A 211 4.89 11.35 8.31
C LEU A 211 4.31 9.93 8.35
N ILE A 212 3.35 9.64 9.24
CA ILE A 212 2.67 8.33 9.31
C ILE A 212 2.00 7.99 7.99
N ARG A 213 1.32 8.95 7.37
CA ARG A 213 0.67 8.74 6.06
C ARG A 213 1.67 8.52 4.95
N PHE A 214 2.77 9.26 4.94
CA PHE A 214 3.86 9.07 3.98
C PHE A 214 4.46 7.67 4.11
N ASP A 215 4.82 7.25 5.32
CA ASP A 215 5.36 5.92 5.60
C ASP A 215 4.38 4.81 5.17
N THR A 216 3.10 4.98 5.47
CA THR A 216 2.04 4.04 5.05
C THR A 216 1.96 3.90 3.53
N ILE A 217 2.12 5.01 2.78
CA ILE A 217 2.14 4.99 1.31
C ILE A 217 3.38 4.25 0.80
N GLN A 218 4.55 4.51 1.38
CA GLN A 218 5.80 3.84 1.00
C GLN A 218 5.73 2.33 1.23
N ILE A 219 5.21 1.91 2.38
CA ILE A 219 4.96 0.51 2.69
C ILE A 219 3.99 -0.11 1.66
N ALA A 220 2.92 0.62 1.29
CA ALA A 220 1.94 0.14 0.32
C ALA A 220 2.56 -0.03 -1.08
N ILE A 221 3.32 0.95 -1.55
CA ILE A 221 4.04 0.86 -2.84
C ILE A 221 4.94 -0.38 -2.85
N ASN A 222 5.65 -0.65 -1.76
CA ASN A 222 6.52 -1.81 -1.69
C ASN A 222 5.74 -3.13 -1.76
N TYR A 223 4.78 -3.38 -0.88
CA TYR A 223 4.09 -4.69 -0.89
C TYR A 223 3.27 -4.91 -2.17
N PHE A 224 2.67 -3.87 -2.77
CA PHE A 224 2.03 -3.99 -4.07
C PHE A 224 3.03 -4.29 -5.19
N SER A 225 4.17 -3.60 -5.19
CA SER A 225 5.20 -3.79 -6.21
C SER A 225 5.76 -5.22 -6.17
N PHE A 226 6.05 -5.73 -4.98
CA PHE A 226 6.49 -7.10 -4.81
C PHE A 226 5.42 -8.12 -5.23
N ALA A 227 4.17 -7.92 -4.83
CA ALA A 227 3.06 -8.79 -5.21
C ALA A 227 2.87 -8.83 -6.73
N LEU A 228 2.95 -7.67 -7.42
CA LEU A 228 2.87 -7.58 -8.88
C LEU A 228 4.05 -8.27 -9.59
N ASN A 229 5.18 -8.42 -8.93
CA ASN A 229 6.33 -9.18 -9.42
C ASN A 229 6.28 -10.67 -9.06
N GLY A 230 5.20 -11.14 -8.44
CA GLY A 230 5.02 -12.54 -8.07
C GLY A 230 5.71 -12.95 -6.77
N VAL A 231 6.24 -12.00 -6.01
CA VAL A 231 6.98 -12.23 -4.73
C VAL A 231 6.24 -11.52 -3.60
N ALA A 232 4.97 -11.90 -3.34
CA ALA A 232 4.21 -11.34 -2.24
C ALA A 232 4.86 -11.74 -0.90
N TYR A 233 5.25 -10.78 -0.07
CA TYR A 233 5.89 -11.01 1.22
C TYR A 233 5.09 -10.47 2.39
N MET A 234 4.15 -9.56 2.13
CA MET A 234 3.40 -8.84 3.16
C MET A 234 2.02 -8.45 2.66
N GLY A 235 1.06 -8.39 3.57
CA GLY A 235 -0.26 -7.79 3.40
C GLY A 235 -0.67 -7.09 4.68
N VAL A 236 -1.52 -6.06 4.57
CA VAL A 236 -2.01 -5.30 5.73
C VAL A 236 -3.41 -5.77 6.07
N GLY A 237 -3.58 -6.33 7.27
CA GLY A 237 -4.82 -6.96 7.73
C GLY A 237 -6.05 -6.05 7.75
N ARG A 238 -5.86 -4.73 7.80
CA ARG A 238 -6.98 -3.77 7.78
C ARG A 238 -7.67 -3.62 6.42
N ASN A 239 -7.09 -4.16 5.34
CA ASN A 239 -7.74 -4.23 4.02
C ASN A 239 -7.12 -5.34 3.17
N MET A 240 -7.45 -6.57 3.51
CA MET A 240 -6.94 -7.77 2.85
C MET A 240 -8.06 -8.79 2.70
N ALA A 241 -8.05 -9.55 1.61
CA ALA A 241 -9.01 -10.63 1.43
C ALA A 241 -8.34 -11.89 0.89
N TYR A 242 -8.83 -13.06 1.29
CA TYR A 242 -8.37 -14.33 0.73
C TYR A 242 -9.45 -15.41 0.75
N LYS A 243 -9.27 -16.47 -0.05
CA LYS A 243 -10.13 -17.65 -0.02
C LYS A 243 -9.91 -18.43 1.27
N LYS A 244 -10.98 -18.90 1.90
CA LYS A 244 -10.92 -19.66 3.16
C LYS A 244 -10.05 -20.91 3.05
N SER A 245 -10.02 -21.54 1.86
CA SER A 245 -9.15 -22.67 1.55
C SER A 245 -7.66 -22.41 1.84
N VAL A 246 -7.18 -21.17 1.63
CA VAL A 246 -5.79 -20.80 1.92
C VAL A 246 -5.45 -20.94 3.41
N PHE A 247 -6.43 -20.71 4.29
CA PHE A 247 -6.27 -20.87 5.73
C PHE A 247 -6.31 -22.34 6.17
N GLU A 248 -7.08 -23.18 5.48
CA GLU A 248 -7.30 -24.59 5.83
C GLU A 248 -6.11 -25.48 5.45
N VAL A 249 -5.27 -25.04 4.50
CA VAL A 249 -4.08 -25.77 4.02
C VAL A 249 -2.84 -25.53 4.91
N ASN A 250 -2.84 -24.48 5.76
CA ASN A 250 -1.75 -24.11 6.66
C ASN A 250 -2.13 -24.30 8.13
#